data_96944c8183cf57f8dfa76e54cd0c7a94
#
_entry.id   96944c8183cf57f8dfa76e54cd0c7a94
#
_cell.length_a   1.000
_cell.length_b   1.000
_cell.length_c   1.000
_cell.angle_alpha   90.00
_cell.angle_beta   90.00
_cell.angle_gamma   90.00
#
_symmetry.space_group_name_H-M   'P 1'
#
loop_
_entity.id
_entity.type
_entity.pdbx_description
1 polymer ?
#
loop_
_entity_poly.entity_id
_entity_poly.type
_entity_poly.pdbx_seq_one_letter_code
_entity_poly.pdbx_strand_id
1 'polypeptide(L)'
;AAAISSFQSLAAEASTGYGVIAKFQAATARLKTGDNAGALNAYDQIATDSDMDPIFQGLAQLQAVMLLIDDGAKDDLERRLVPVMADGSPWRYSGLELQAVLKHREGDLAGARAAFKALSDDAAAPAGMRSRAAQMLAAFGEE
;
A
#
# COMPACT_ATOMS: atom_id res chain seq x y z
N ALA A 1 4.87 19.55 13.96
CA ALA A 1 4.59 19.04 15.31
C ALA A 1 3.11 19.25 15.69
N ALA A 2 2.57 20.47 15.65
CA ALA A 2 1.19 20.77 16.07
C ALA A 2 0.11 19.95 15.33
N ALA A 3 0.19 19.79 14.02
CA ALA A 3 -0.78 19.02 13.24
C ALA A 3 -0.82 17.53 13.66
N ILE A 4 0.34 16.93 13.95
CA ILE A 4 0.42 15.53 14.40
C ILE A 4 -0.31 15.38 15.73
N SER A 5 -0.03 16.23 16.70
CA SER A 5 -0.70 16.16 18.03
C SER A 5 -2.20 16.39 17.94
N SER A 6 -2.66 17.34 17.11
CA SER A 6 -4.09 17.58 16.90
C SER A 6 -4.79 16.36 16.30
N PHE A 7 -4.18 15.70 15.30
CA PHE A 7 -4.76 14.48 14.72
C PHE A 7 -4.74 13.30 15.70
N GLN A 8 -3.72 13.19 16.55
CA GLN A 8 -3.65 12.16 17.58
C GLN A 8 -4.73 12.36 18.65
N SER A 9 -4.97 13.60 19.11
CA SER A 9 -6.05 13.89 20.04
C SER A 9 -7.41 13.55 19.42
N LEU A 10 -7.65 13.96 18.18
CA LEU A 10 -8.90 13.64 17.48
C LEU A 10 -9.07 12.12 17.30
N ALA A 11 -8.01 11.38 16.99
CA ALA A 11 -8.05 9.93 16.86
C ALA A 11 -8.40 9.22 18.17
N ALA A 12 -7.97 9.78 19.31
CA ALA A 12 -8.27 9.23 20.64
C ALA A 12 -9.70 9.57 21.11
N GLU A 13 -10.22 10.71 20.72
CA GLU A 13 -11.53 11.21 21.16
C GLU A 13 -12.69 10.74 20.27
N ALA A 14 -12.43 10.49 18.98
CA ALA A 14 -13.47 10.12 18.02
C ALA A 14 -13.68 8.60 18.00
N SER A 15 -14.88 8.17 18.36
CA SER A 15 -15.27 6.76 18.48
C SER A 15 -15.58 6.05 17.15
N THR A 16 -15.48 6.69 15.98
CA THR A 16 -15.89 6.13 14.68
C THR A 16 -15.09 6.73 13.51
N GLY A 17 -15.60 6.72 12.29
CA GLY A 17 -14.92 7.07 11.04
C GLY A 17 -13.99 8.29 11.07
N TYR A 18 -14.28 9.29 11.86
CA TYR A 18 -13.38 10.46 12.03
C TYR A 18 -12.07 10.08 12.73
N GLY A 19 -12.12 9.16 13.71
CA GLY A 19 -10.91 8.66 14.38
C GLY A 19 -9.99 7.92 13.43
N VAL A 20 -10.57 7.11 12.54
CA VAL A 20 -9.79 6.41 11.49
C VAL A 20 -9.12 7.39 10.54
N ILE A 21 -9.88 8.37 10.04
CA ILE A 21 -9.33 9.44 9.18
C ILE A 21 -8.21 10.18 9.89
N ALA A 22 -8.38 10.52 11.17
CA ALA A 22 -7.37 11.21 11.96
C ALA A 22 -6.09 10.39 12.13
N LYS A 23 -6.19 9.05 12.32
CA LYS A 23 -5.03 8.15 12.35
C LYS A 23 -4.23 8.22 11.04
N PHE A 24 -4.89 8.12 9.88
CA PHE A 24 -4.23 8.25 8.57
C PHE A 24 -3.62 9.64 8.35
N GLN A 25 -4.32 10.70 8.76
CA GLN A 25 -3.81 12.07 8.63
C GLN A 25 -2.59 12.31 9.53
N ALA A 26 -2.56 11.73 10.73
CA ALA A 26 -1.38 11.78 11.60
C ALA A 26 -0.16 11.09 10.95
N ALA A 27 -0.36 9.91 10.32
CA ALA A 27 0.69 9.22 9.58
C ALA A 27 1.19 10.06 8.39
N THR A 28 0.27 10.63 7.60
CA THR A 28 0.60 11.52 6.48
C THR A 28 1.35 12.78 6.93
N ALA A 29 0.97 13.36 8.07
CA ALA A 29 1.66 14.54 8.62
C ALA A 29 3.10 14.20 9.06
N ARG A 30 3.36 12.98 9.53
CA ARG A 30 4.71 12.48 9.83
C ARG A 30 5.56 12.38 8.57
N LEU A 31 5.01 11.82 7.48
CA LEU A 31 5.72 11.76 6.18
C LEU A 31 6.12 13.15 5.69
N LYS A 32 5.22 14.14 5.79
CA LYS A 32 5.51 15.54 5.40
C LYS A 32 6.63 16.19 6.21
N THR A 33 6.92 15.67 7.40
CA THR A 33 8.01 16.15 8.26
C THR A 33 9.28 15.30 8.18
N GLY A 34 9.29 14.27 7.30
CA GLY A 34 10.42 13.34 7.14
C GLY A 34 10.48 12.24 8.22
N ASP A 35 9.48 12.14 9.09
CA ASP A 35 9.38 11.08 10.10
C ASP A 35 8.80 9.80 9.49
N ASN A 36 9.56 9.17 8.58
CA ASN A 36 9.14 7.95 7.89
C ASN A 36 8.94 6.78 8.86
N ALA A 37 9.80 6.65 9.87
CA ALA A 37 9.69 5.59 10.87
C ALA A 37 8.41 5.74 11.72
N GLY A 38 8.09 6.97 12.14
CA GLY A 38 6.86 7.25 12.86
C GLY A 38 5.61 7.06 12.01
N ALA A 39 5.67 7.37 10.70
CA ALA A 39 4.58 7.12 9.77
C ALA A 39 4.35 5.62 9.56
N LEU A 40 5.42 4.83 9.36
CA LEU A 40 5.35 3.38 9.24
C LEU A 40 4.71 2.74 10.48
N ASN A 41 5.17 3.14 11.68
CA ASN A 41 4.60 2.66 12.92
C ASN A 41 3.10 2.98 13.03
N ALA A 42 2.68 4.17 12.60
CA ALA A 42 1.26 4.55 12.61
C ALA A 42 0.43 3.70 11.64
N TYR A 43 0.94 3.39 10.44
CA TYR A 43 0.28 2.47 9.51
C TYR A 43 0.22 1.04 10.06
N ASP A 44 1.31 0.55 10.69
CA ASP A 44 1.33 -0.78 11.30
C ASP A 44 0.30 -0.91 12.43
N GLN A 45 0.13 0.12 13.25
CA GLN A 45 -0.90 0.16 14.29
C GLN A 45 -2.32 0.07 13.70
N ILE A 46 -2.61 0.77 12.60
CA ILE A 46 -3.91 0.67 11.92
C ILE A 46 -4.10 -0.73 11.30
N ALA A 47 -3.05 -1.26 10.66
CA ALA A 47 -3.11 -2.54 9.96
C ALA A 47 -3.31 -3.75 10.90
N THR A 48 -2.89 -3.63 12.15
CA THR A 48 -2.95 -4.70 13.16
C THR A 48 -4.03 -4.50 14.22
N ASP A 49 -4.76 -3.39 14.16
CA ASP A 49 -5.87 -3.08 15.07
C ASP A 49 -7.07 -4.00 14.77
N SER A 50 -7.34 -4.95 15.67
CA SER A 50 -8.43 -5.93 15.50
C SER A 50 -9.83 -5.31 15.46
N ASP A 51 -9.99 -4.12 16.00
CA ASP A 51 -11.26 -3.39 16.02
C ASP A 51 -11.45 -2.52 14.75
N MET A 52 -10.41 -2.45 13.90
CA MET A 52 -10.43 -1.71 12.66
C MET A 52 -11.14 -2.49 11.54
N ASP A 53 -11.97 -1.80 10.76
CA ASP A 53 -12.55 -2.40 9.56
C ASP A 53 -11.44 -2.91 8.61
N PRO A 54 -11.55 -4.16 8.10
CA PRO A 54 -10.55 -4.76 7.20
C PRO A 54 -10.20 -3.89 5.98
N ILE A 55 -11.12 -3.04 5.52
CA ILE A 55 -10.83 -2.10 4.43
C ILE A 55 -9.73 -1.11 4.81
N PHE A 56 -9.74 -0.60 6.04
CA PHE A 56 -8.73 0.34 6.52
C PHE A 56 -7.43 -0.37 6.92
N GLN A 57 -7.52 -1.59 7.46
CA GLN A 57 -6.32 -2.41 7.70
C GLN A 57 -5.56 -2.65 6.38
N GLY A 58 -6.27 -3.05 5.31
CA GLY A 58 -5.68 -3.25 3.98
C GLY A 58 -5.10 -1.98 3.39
N LEU A 59 -5.78 -0.84 3.54
CA LEU A 59 -5.25 0.46 3.10
C LEU A 59 -3.96 0.82 3.85
N ALA A 60 -3.91 0.61 5.16
CA ALA A 60 -2.72 0.88 5.96
C ALA A 60 -1.54 -0.03 5.55
N GLN A 61 -1.81 -1.32 5.27
CA GLN A 61 -0.80 -2.22 4.71
C GLN A 61 -0.23 -1.72 3.39
N LEU A 62 -1.09 -1.28 2.47
CA LEU A 62 -0.63 -0.70 1.20
C LEU A 62 0.25 0.53 1.40
N GLN A 63 -0.16 1.45 2.30
CA GLN A 63 0.62 2.65 2.60
C GLN A 63 1.99 2.30 3.20
N ALA A 64 2.04 1.30 4.08
CA ALA A 64 3.30 0.80 4.65
C ALA A 64 4.21 0.20 3.56
N VAL A 65 3.64 -0.63 2.66
CA VAL A 65 4.39 -1.20 1.53
C VAL A 65 4.91 -0.10 0.60
N MET A 66 4.07 0.88 0.25
CA MET A 66 4.50 2.01 -0.59
C MET A 66 5.63 2.83 0.03
N LEU A 67 5.61 3.00 1.36
CA LEU A 67 6.69 3.70 2.08
C LEU A 67 8.01 2.92 2.06
N LEU A 68 7.94 1.59 2.05
CA LEU A 68 9.09 0.70 2.10
C LEU A 68 9.51 0.16 0.72
N ILE A 69 8.81 0.50 -0.35
CA ILE A 69 8.96 -0.18 -1.64
C ILE A 69 10.36 -0.06 -2.22
N ASP A 70 11.08 1.00 -1.93
CA ASP A 70 12.41 1.26 -2.50
C ASP A 70 13.54 0.55 -1.74
N ASP A 71 13.46 0.46 -0.40
CA ASP A 71 14.57 0.00 0.45
C ASP A 71 14.18 -1.06 1.50
N GLY A 72 12.90 -1.37 1.64
CA GLY A 72 12.40 -2.38 2.57
C GLY A 72 12.86 -3.80 2.21
N ALA A 73 13.00 -4.66 3.23
CA ALA A 73 13.34 -6.06 3.03
C ALA A 73 12.25 -6.79 2.23
N LYS A 74 12.67 -7.53 1.20
CA LYS A 74 11.77 -8.27 0.30
C LYS A 74 10.74 -9.12 1.06
N ASP A 75 11.22 -9.95 1.99
CA ASP A 75 10.37 -10.88 2.73
C ASP A 75 9.32 -10.16 3.59
N ASP A 76 9.65 -8.96 4.11
CA ASP A 76 8.68 -8.14 4.85
C ASP A 76 7.62 -7.59 3.91
N LEU A 77 8.01 -7.08 2.76
CA LEU A 77 7.08 -6.54 1.76
C LEU A 77 6.16 -7.62 1.19
N GLU A 78 6.69 -8.80 0.87
CA GLU A 78 5.89 -9.94 0.41
C GLU A 78 4.87 -10.37 1.49
N ARG A 79 5.31 -10.49 2.74
CA ARG A 79 4.40 -10.84 3.85
C ARG A 79 3.27 -9.82 4.02
N ARG A 80 3.57 -8.51 3.89
CA ARG A 80 2.57 -7.43 3.99
C ARG A 80 1.58 -7.45 2.85
N LEU A 81 2.00 -7.86 1.64
CA LEU A 81 1.15 -7.92 0.46
C LEU A 81 0.17 -9.11 0.47
N VAL A 82 0.51 -10.23 1.14
CA VAL A 82 -0.34 -11.44 1.16
C VAL A 82 -1.80 -11.15 1.50
N PRO A 83 -2.15 -10.53 2.64
CA PRO A 83 -3.55 -10.28 2.99
C PRO A 83 -4.24 -9.29 2.05
N VAL A 84 -3.48 -8.36 1.47
CA VAL A 84 -4.01 -7.33 0.58
C VAL A 84 -4.40 -7.91 -0.78
N MET A 85 -3.65 -8.91 -1.25
CA MET A 85 -3.88 -9.60 -2.53
C MET A 85 -4.91 -10.73 -2.45
N ALA A 86 -5.41 -11.05 -1.26
CA ALA A 86 -6.39 -12.13 -1.07
C ALA A 86 -7.64 -11.92 -1.94
N ASP A 87 -8.28 -13.03 -2.32
CA ASP A 87 -9.53 -12.99 -3.05
C ASP A 87 -10.61 -12.28 -2.21
N GLY A 88 -11.35 -11.39 -2.85
CA GLY A 88 -12.34 -10.56 -2.18
C GLY A 88 -11.80 -9.31 -1.48
N SER A 89 -10.48 -9.13 -1.40
CA SER A 89 -9.91 -7.88 -0.90
C SER A 89 -10.23 -6.71 -1.84
N PRO A 90 -10.76 -5.59 -1.34
CA PRO A 90 -10.98 -4.40 -2.15
C PRO A 90 -9.66 -3.80 -2.69
N TRP A 91 -8.54 -4.17 -2.08
CA TRP A 91 -7.19 -3.70 -2.40
C TRP A 91 -6.40 -4.68 -3.27
N ARG A 92 -7.00 -5.81 -3.66
CA ARG A 92 -6.33 -6.90 -4.38
C ARG A 92 -5.49 -6.40 -5.55
N TYR A 93 -6.06 -5.61 -6.41
CA TYR A 93 -5.36 -5.13 -7.62
C TYR A 93 -4.23 -4.15 -7.30
N SER A 94 -4.39 -3.32 -6.27
CA SER A 94 -3.31 -2.47 -5.77
C SER A 94 -2.15 -3.29 -5.19
N GLY A 95 -2.46 -4.36 -4.47
CA GLY A 95 -1.46 -5.30 -3.95
C GLY A 95 -0.70 -6.02 -5.08
N LEU A 96 -1.40 -6.50 -6.11
CA LEU A 96 -0.80 -7.14 -7.28
C LEU A 96 0.11 -6.18 -8.06
N GLU A 97 -0.28 -4.91 -8.21
CA GLU A 97 0.55 -3.88 -8.83
C GLU A 97 1.85 -3.67 -8.04
N LEU A 98 1.76 -3.52 -6.71
CA LEU A 98 2.94 -3.37 -5.84
C LEU A 98 3.83 -4.62 -5.84
N GLN A 99 3.24 -5.82 -5.91
CA GLN A 99 4.02 -7.06 -6.07
C GLN A 99 4.81 -7.07 -7.38
N ALA A 100 4.22 -6.61 -8.48
CA ALA A 100 4.92 -6.50 -9.75
C ALA A 100 6.08 -5.49 -9.68
N VAL A 101 5.88 -4.34 -9.01
CA VAL A 101 6.94 -3.35 -8.76
C VAL A 101 8.05 -3.96 -7.90
N LEU A 102 7.71 -4.71 -6.85
CA LEU A 102 8.69 -5.37 -5.99
C LEU A 102 9.54 -6.38 -6.78
N LYS A 103 8.92 -7.20 -7.64
CA LYS A 103 9.65 -8.12 -8.53
C LYS A 103 10.65 -7.38 -9.41
N HIS A 104 10.23 -6.26 -10.00
CA HIS A 104 11.11 -5.42 -10.81
C HIS A 104 12.30 -4.88 -9.99
N ARG A 105 12.05 -4.36 -8.80
CA ARG A 105 13.10 -3.88 -7.88
C ARG A 105 14.13 -4.97 -7.56
N GLU A 106 13.66 -6.20 -7.34
CA GLU A 106 14.51 -7.36 -7.02
C GLU A 106 15.25 -7.93 -8.24
N GLY A 107 15.06 -7.35 -9.43
CA GLY A 107 15.69 -7.83 -10.67
C GLY A 107 15.00 -9.03 -11.31
N ASP A 108 13.86 -9.49 -10.79
CA ASP A 108 13.01 -10.49 -11.43
C ASP A 108 12.20 -9.83 -12.56
N LEU A 109 12.90 -9.47 -13.64
CA LEU A 109 12.30 -8.77 -14.77
C LEU A 109 11.25 -9.62 -15.48
N ALA A 110 11.50 -10.93 -15.62
CA ALA A 110 10.55 -11.85 -16.23
C ALA A 110 9.27 -11.98 -15.39
N GLY A 111 9.40 -12.12 -14.07
CA GLY A 111 8.28 -12.18 -13.16
C GLY A 111 7.51 -10.85 -13.08
N ALA A 112 8.20 -9.71 -13.12
CA ALA A 112 7.57 -8.39 -13.15
C ALA A 112 6.75 -8.21 -14.44
N ARG A 113 7.34 -8.55 -15.62
CA ARG A 113 6.67 -8.51 -16.91
C ARG A 113 5.40 -9.38 -16.92
N ALA A 114 5.52 -10.63 -16.44
CA ALA A 114 4.38 -11.54 -16.35
C ALA A 114 3.27 -11.00 -15.44
N ALA A 115 3.61 -10.40 -14.30
CA ALA A 115 2.66 -9.82 -13.37
C ALA A 115 1.94 -8.58 -13.96
N PHE A 116 2.67 -7.66 -14.58
CA PHE A 116 2.05 -6.52 -15.27
C PHE A 116 1.20 -6.95 -16.46
N LYS A 117 1.62 -7.98 -17.20
CA LYS A 117 0.80 -8.54 -18.29
C LYS A 117 -0.51 -9.10 -17.77
N ALA A 118 -0.46 -9.89 -16.71
CA ALA A 118 -1.67 -10.41 -16.07
C ALA A 118 -2.62 -9.30 -15.62
N LEU A 119 -2.10 -8.22 -15.04
CA LEU A 119 -2.90 -7.06 -14.63
C LEU A 119 -3.51 -6.31 -15.84
N SER A 120 -2.76 -6.15 -16.95
CA SER A 120 -3.26 -5.46 -18.14
C SER A 120 -4.36 -6.24 -18.85
N ASP A 121 -4.27 -7.58 -18.82
CA ASP A 121 -5.20 -8.48 -19.50
C ASP A 121 -6.45 -8.81 -18.67
N ASP A 122 -6.41 -8.59 -17.36
CA ASP A 122 -7.52 -8.90 -16.46
C ASP A 122 -8.69 -7.91 -16.63
N ALA A 123 -9.77 -8.37 -17.25
CA ALA A 123 -10.97 -7.57 -17.48
C ALA A 123 -11.66 -7.11 -16.18
N ALA A 124 -11.43 -7.80 -15.05
CA ALA A 124 -11.97 -7.43 -13.75
C ALA A 124 -11.14 -6.34 -13.04
N ALA A 125 -9.90 -6.12 -13.47
CA ALA A 125 -9.06 -5.05 -12.93
C ALA A 125 -9.61 -3.68 -13.34
N PRO A 126 -9.52 -2.66 -12.45
CA PRO A 126 -9.90 -1.29 -12.78
C PRO A 126 -9.18 -0.77 -14.02
N ALA A 127 -9.90 -0.06 -14.91
CA ALA A 127 -9.36 0.40 -16.19
C ALA A 127 -8.06 1.21 -16.04
N GLY A 128 -7.97 2.06 -15.02
CA GLY A 128 -6.75 2.83 -14.73
C GLY A 128 -5.55 1.95 -14.39
N MET A 129 -5.75 0.84 -13.68
CA MET A 129 -4.67 -0.12 -13.36
C MET A 129 -4.23 -0.89 -14.61
N ARG A 130 -5.17 -1.35 -15.42
CA ARG A 130 -4.83 -1.99 -16.70
C ARG A 130 -3.98 -1.07 -17.58
N SER A 131 -4.37 0.20 -17.66
CA SER A 131 -3.62 1.21 -18.44
C SER A 131 -2.21 1.43 -17.89
N ARG A 132 -2.03 1.56 -16.57
CA ARG A 132 -0.70 1.69 -15.96
C ARG A 132 0.15 0.44 -16.17
N ALA A 133 -0.43 -0.75 -16.00
CA ALA A 133 0.26 -2.00 -16.23
C ALA A 133 0.74 -2.12 -17.69
N ALA A 134 -0.08 -1.74 -18.67
CA ALA A 134 0.30 -1.69 -20.07
C ALA A 134 1.45 -0.68 -20.34
N GLN A 135 1.43 0.48 -19.69
CA GLN A 135 2.51 1.47 -19.79
C GLN A 135 3.83 0.92 -19.20
N MET A 136 3.76 0.21 -18.08
CA MET A 136 4.94 -0.44 -17.50
C MET A 136 5.52 -1.51 -18.45
N LEU A 137 4.67 -2.32 -19.07
CA LEU A 137 5.11 -3.30 -20.08
C LEU A 137 5.82 -2.63 -21.24
N ALA A 138 5.28 -1.54 -21.77
CA ALA A 138 5.90 -0.79 -22.85
C ALA A 138 7.27 -0.22 -22.43
N ALA A 139 7.43 0.21 -21.17
CA ALA A 139 8.70 0.71 -20.64
C ALA A 139 9.77 -0.37 -20.50
N PHE A 140 9.39 -1.65 -20.32
CA PHE A 140 10.36 -2.77 -20.29
C PHE A 140 10.93 -3.11 -21.67
N GLY A 141 10.37 -2.55 -22.74
CA GLY A 141 10.77 -2.86 -24.12
C GLY A 141 10.26 -4.23 -24.60
N GLU A 142 10.29 -4.43 -25.91
CA GLU A 142 10.12 -5.77 -26.53
C GLU A 142 11.51 -6.44 -26.53
N GLU A 143 11.63 -7.61 -25.88
CA GLU A 143 12.72 -8.55 -26.15
C GLU A 143 12.34 -9.47 -27.29
#